data_19fe7f5b6c66a3d08c4b17050c22c654
#
_entry.id   19fe7f5b6c66a3d08c4b17050c22c654
#
_cell.length_a   1.000
_cell.length_b   1.000
_cell.length_c   1.000
_cell.angle_alpha   90.00
_cell.angle_beta   90.00
_cell.angle_gamma   90.00
#
_symmetry.space_group_name_H-M   'P 1'
#
loop_
_entity.id
_entity.type
_entity.pdbx_description
1 polymer ?
#
loop_
_entity_poly.entity_id
_entity_poly.type
_entity_poly.pdbx_seq_one_letter_code
_entity_poly.pdbx_strand_id
1 'polypeptide(L)'
;MSIFRTLSTKPWIAERGYVSDSHGFSSPTAKVFLSVFLGVVTSVFGLLTAAYFIRMAYADWQALPVPALLWLNTAILILSSVTLQWARVAASREQADGVRRGLLAGGVLAFAFLVGQLLVWRQLGSLGYFVDSNPSNSFFYLITGLHGLHLLG
;
A
#
# COMPACT_ATOMS: atom_id res chain seq x y z
N MET A 1 27.63 52.65 28.47
CA MET A 1 27.47 51.19 28.52
C MET A 1 26.38 50.79 27.60
N SER A 2 26.47 50.09 26.56
CA SER A 2 27.61 49.66 25.77
C SER A 2 27.09 49.31 24.37
N ILE A 3 27.25 50.23 23.44
CA ILE A 3 26.97 50.07 22.01
C ILE A 3 27.72 48.84 21.45
N PHE A 4 28.87 48.52 22.04
CA PHE A 4 29.66 47.35 21.67
C PHE A 4 28.99 45.99 21.96
N ARG A 5 28.10 45.91 22.92
CA ARG A 5 27.40 44.66 23.23
C ARG A 5 26.29 44.36 22.23
N THR A 6 25.65 45.39 21.65
CA THR A 6 24.62 45.27 20.65
C THR A 6 25.17 44.91 19.27
N LEU A 7 26.43 45.29 18.98
CA LEU A 7 27.13 44.98 17.73
C LEU A 7 27.77 43.58 17.72
N SER A 8 27.93 42.95 18.87
CA SER A 8 28.51 41.60 18.97
C SER A 8 27.44 40.48 18.94
N THR A 9 26.18 40.80 19.11
CA THR A 9 25.07 39.86 18.90
C THR A 9 24.75 39.82 17.41
N LYS A 10 25.27 38.80 16.72
CA LYS A 10 24.93 38.55 15.32
C LYS A 10 23.48 38.10 15.23
N PRO A 11 22.52 38.93 14.74
CA PRO A 11 21.10 38.62 14.75
C PRO A 11 20.71 37.45 13.82
N TRP A 12 21.69 36.99 13.00
CA TRP A 12 21.50 35.79 12.12
C TRP A 12 22.09 34.49 12.72
N ILE A 13 22.72 34.54 13.88
CA ILE A 13 22.99 33.33 14.64
C ILE A 13 21.72 33.11 15.44
N ALA A 14 20.82 32.28 14.88
CA ALA A 14 19.72 31.75 15.68
C ALA A 14 20.32 31.21 16.97
N GLU A 15 19.86 31.73 18.12
CA GLU A 15 20.13 31.08 19.39
C GLU A 15 19.86 29.60 19.18
N ARG A 16 20.85 28.75 19.45
CA ARG A 16 20.67 27.34 19.60
C ARG A 16 19.85 27.11 20.88
N GLY A 17 18.65 27.67 20.91
CA GLY A 17 17.58 27.10 21.65
C GLY A 17 17.40 25.72 21.04
N TYR A 18 17.45 24.69 21.84
CA TYR A 18 17.11 23.33 21.51
C TYR A 18 15.80 23.33 20.70
N VAL A 19 15.91 23.50 19.39
CA VAL A 19 14.91 22.99 18.50
C VAL A 19 15.12 21.49 18.61
N SER A 20 14.36 20.89 19.46
CA SER A 20 14.10 19.47 19.42
C SER A 20 13.54 19.20 18.01
N ASP A 21 14.42 18.93 17.05
CA ASP A 21 14.09 18.42 15.74
C ASP A 21 13.55 16.99 15.86
N SER A 22 12.58 16.82 16.76
CA SER A 22 11.58 15.77 16.65
C SER A 22 10.50 16.19 15.66
N HIS A 23 10.89 16.76 14.51
CA HIS A 23 10.06 16.76 13.32
C HIS A 23 10.16 15.39 12.64
N GLY A 24 9.81 14.35 13.37
CA GLY A 24 9.07 13.28 12.74
C GLY A 24 7.96 13.96 11.94
N PHE A 25 7.77 13.60 10.68
CA PHE A 25 6.78 14.14 9.73
C PHE A 25 5.57 14.69 10.48
N SER A 26 5.38 16.01 10.46
CA SER A 26 4.28 16.63 11.19
C SER A 26 3.01 15.90 10.75
N SER A 27 2.15 15.51 11.68
CA SER A 27 0.96 14.69 11.39
C SER A 27 0.11 15.21 10.22
N PRO A 28 0.03 16.54 9.92
CA PRO A 28 -0.63 17.04 8.71
C PRO A 28 0.11 16.64 7.41
N THR A 29 1.43 16.70 7.37
CA THR A 29 2.22 16.34 6.16
C THR A 29 2.08 14.86 5.81
N ALA A 30 2.16 13.97 6.79
CA ALA A 30 1.97 12.54 6.58
C ALA A 30 0.54 12.21 6.07
N LYS A 31 -0.48 12.89 6.61
CA LYS A 31 -1.87 12.72 6.15
C LYS A 31 -2.06 13.20 4.71
N VAL A 32 -1.48 14.36 4.35
CA VAL A 32 -1.55 14.89 2.98
C VAL A 32 -0.84 13.94 2.02
N PHE A 33 0.37 13.50 2.34
CA PHE A 33 1.10 12.53 1.53
C PHE A 33 0.30 11.23 1.32
N LEU A 34 -0.22 10.65 2.39
CA LEU A 34 -1.05 9.44 2.31
C LEU A 34 -2.31 9.67 1.45
N SER A 35 -2.99 10.80 1.59
CA SER A 35 -4.19 11.12 0.82
C SER A 35 -3.88 11.25 -0.67
N VAL A 36 -2.79 11.93 -1.03
CA VAL A 36 -2.34 12.06 -2.42
C VAL A 36 -1.95 10.69 -2.99
N PHE A 37 -1.19 9.90 -2.23
CA PHE A 37 -0.80 8.55 -2.63
C PHE A 37 -2.02 7.66 -2.90
N LEU A 38 -2.99 7.64 -1.98
CA LEU A 38 -4.24 6.89 -2.15
C LEU A 38 -5.06 7.40 -3.34
N GLY A 39 -5.10 8.71 -3.57
CA GLY A 39 -5.75 9.31 -4.73
C GLY A 39 -5.14 8.82 -6.04
N VAL A 40 -3.81 8.81 -6.15
CA VAL A 40 -3.09 8.31 -7.33
C VAL A 40 -3.36 6.81 -7.54
N VAL A 41 -3.23 6.00 -6.49
CA VAL A 41 -3.49 4.55 -6.56
C VAL A 41 -4.93 4.28 -7.00
N THR A 42 -5.92 4.95 -6.39
CA THR A 42 -7.34 4.80 -6.76
C THR A 42 -7.58 5.19 -8.22
N SER A 43 -6.96 6.26 -8.71
CA SER A 43 -7.09 6.70 -10.11
C SER A 43 -6.50 5.65 -11.07
N VAL A 44 -5.32 5.12 -10.77
CA VAL A 44 -4.66 4.09 -11.60
C VAL A 44 -5.52 2.83 -11.67
N PHE A 45 -5.98 2.31 -10.54
CA PHE A 45 -6.84 1.12 -10.52
C PHE A 45 -8.20 1.37 -11.18
N GLY A 46 -8.79 2.56 -11.00
CA GLY A 46 -10.02 2.95 -11.68
C GLY A 46 -9.88 2.97 -13.20
N LEU A 47 -8.80 3.55 -13.72
CA LEU A 47 -8.50 3.55 -15.16
C LEU A 47 -8.23 2.15 -15.71
N LEU A 48 -7.48 1.31 -15.00
CA LEU A 48 -7.24 -0.08 -15.40
C LEU A 48 -8.54 -0.89 -15.43
N THR A 49 -9.42 -0.68 -14.44
CA THR A 49 -10.73 -1.34 -14.39
C THR A 49 -11.61 -0.87 -15.55
N ALA A 50 -11.65 0.42 -15.86
CA ALA A 50 -12.37 0.95 -17.01
C ALA A 50 -11.84 0.38 -18.32
N ALA A 51 -10.51 0.35 -18.50
CA ALA A 51 -9.88 -0.26 -19.67
C ALA A 51 -10.20 -1.75 -19.80
N TYR A 52 -10.23 -2.49 -18.69
CA TYR A 52 -10.66 -3.90 -18.66
C TYR A 52 -12.08 -4.08 -19.21
N PHE A 53 -13.05 -3.28 -18.74
CA PHE A 53 -14.44 -3.35 -19.21
C PHE A 53 -14.57 -2.96 -20.68
N ILE A 54 -13.86 -1.94 -21.14
CA ILE A 54 -13.85 -1.54 -22.55
C ILE A 54 -13.29 -2.69 -23.40
N ARG A 55 -12.22 -3.33 -22.95
CA ARG A 55 -11.56 -4.39 -23.70
C ARG A 55 -12.38 -5.68 -23.79
N MET A 56 -13.25 -5.95 -22.80
CA MET A 56 -14.18 -7.08 -22.83
C MET A 56 -15.14 -7.10 -24.03
N ALA A 57 -15.38 -5.93 -24.66
CA ALA A 57 -16.28 -5.82 -25.81
C ALA A 57 -15.68 -6.33 -27.13
N TYR A 58 -14.39 -6.66 -27.17
CA TYR A 58 -13.70 -7.08 -28.38
C TYR A 58 -13.76 -8.60 -28.56
N ALA A 59 -13.78 -9.03 -29.83
CA ALA A 59 -13.98 -10.44 -30.22
C ALA A 59 -12.84 -11.39 -29.80
N ASP A 60 -11.65 -10.87 -29.53
CA ASP A 60 -10.48 -11.63 -29.06
C ASP A 60 -10.43 -11.81 -27.54
N TRP A 61 -11.48 -11.37 -26.83
CA TRP A 61 -11.56 -11.53 -25.39
C TRP A 61 -11.97 -12.96 -25.00
N GLN A 62 -11.16 -13.58 -24.16
CA GLN A 62 -11.46 -14.86 -23.53
C GLN A 62 -11.38 -14.71 -22.03
N ALA A 63 -12.46 -15.05 -21.32
CA ALA A 63 -12.49 -14.94 -19.86
C ALA A 63 -11.47 -15.88 -19.21
N LEU A 64 -10.66 -15.34 -18.29
CA LEU A 64 -9.74 -16.13 -17.50
C LEU A 64 -10.51 -17.01 -16.52
N PRO A 65 -10.24 -18.33 -16.42
CA PRO A 65 -10.81 -19.15 -15.38
C PRO A 65 -10.32 -18.66 -14.01
N VAL A 66 -11.25 -18.56 -13.05
CA VAL A 66 -10.97 -18.09 -11.69
C VAL A 66 -10.58 -19.29 -10.81
N PRO A 67 -9.27 -19.51 -10.52
CA PRO A 67 -8.85 -20.58 -9.62
C PRO A 67 -9.43 -20.40 -8.21
N ALA A 68 -9.79 -21.51 -7.54
CA ALA A 68 -10.28 -21.48 -6.16
C ALA A 68 -9.27 -20.80 -5.19
N LEU A 69 -7.98 -20.85 -5.51
CA LEU A 69 -6.91 -20.22 -4.74
C LEU A 69 -7.06 -18.68 -4.65
N LEU A 70 -7.69 -18.04 -5.65
CA LEU A 70 -7.98 -16.58 -5.60
C LEU A 70 -8.97 -16.23 -4.50
N TRP A 71 -9.97 -17.08 -4.26
CA TRP A 71 -10.92 -16.89 -3.16
C TRP A 71 -10.24 -17.02 -1.80
N LEU A 72 -9.33 -17.99 -1.67
CA LEU A 72 -8.51 -18.13 -0.46
C LEU A 72 -7.64 -16.89 -0.24
N ASN A 73 -6.98 -16.38 -1.27
CA ASN A 73 -6.20 -15.16 -1.20
C ASN A 73 -7.03 -13.95 -0.77
N THR A 74 -8.24 -13.81 -1.30
CA THR A 74 -9.17 -12.76 -0.90
C THR A 74 -9.54 -12.87 0.57
N ALA A 75 -9.81 -14.08 1.07
CA ALA A 75 -10.09 -14.32 2.49
C ALA A 75 -8.89 -13.93 3.37
N ILE A 76 -7.66 -14.24 2.97
CA ILE A 76 -6.42 -13.85 3.67
C ILE A 76 -6.31 -12.32 3.74
N LEU A 77 -6.60 -11.58 2.65
CA LEU A 77 -6.61 -10.12 2.66
C LEU A 77 -7.66 -9.53 3.60
N ILE A 78 -8.86 -10.09 3.63
CA ILE A 78 -9.91 -9.65 4.56
C ILE A 78 -9.44 -9.84 6.01
N LEU A 79 -8.87 -11.00 6.34
CA LEU A 79 -8.32 -11.28 7.66
C LEU A 79 -7.16 -10.33 8.01
N SER A 80 -6.29 -10.03 7.07
CA SER A 80 -5.22 -9.04 7.26
C SER A 80 -5.80 -7.66 7.60
N SER A 81 -6.83 -7.21 6.86
CA SER A 81 -7.49 -5.93 7.11
C SER A 81 -8.14 -5.88 8.50
N VAL A 82 -8.77 -6.96 8.93
CA VAL A 82 -9.37 -7.09 10.27
C VAL A 82 -8.31 -6.99 11.36
N THR A 83 -7.17 -7.69 11.21
CA THR A 83 -6.08 -7.64 12.20
C THR A 83 -5.44 -6.26 12.29
N LEU A 84 -5.27 -5.55 11.17
CA LEU A 84 -4.78 -4.18 11.15
C LEU A 84 -5.77 -3.20 11.76
N GLN A 85 -7.07 -3.38 11.52
CA GLN A 85 -8.10 -2.58 12.19
C GLN A 85 -8.10 -2.81 13.70
N TRP A 86 -7.91 -4.05 14.14
CA TRP A 86 -7.76 -4.35 15.55
C TRP A 86 -6.50 -3.69 16.16
N ALA A 87 -5.37 -3.71 15.46
CA ALA A 87 -4.16 -3.00 15.86
C ALA A 87 -4.40 -1.50 16.03
N ARG A 88 -5.16 -0.89 15.09
CA ARG A 88 -5.56 0.52 15.16
C ARG A 88 -6.39 0.83 16.41
N VAL A 89 -7.36 -0.04 16.73
CA VAL A 89 -8.18 0.12 17.96
C VAL A 89 -7.34 -0.08 19.20
N ALA A 90 -6.40 -1.03 19.22
CA ALA A 90 -5.47 -1.22 20.33
C ALA A 90 -4.57 0.01 20.52
N ALA A 91 -4.13 0.65 19.43
CA ALA A 91 -3.36 1.89 19.48
C ALA A 91 -4.15 3.05 20.11
N SER A 92 -5.43 3.19 19.79
CA SER A 92 -6.29 4.22 20.40
C SER A 92 -6.56 3.99 21.88
N ARG A 93 -6.29 2.77 22.38
CA ARG A 93 -6.42 2.38 23.81
C ARG A 93 -5.07 2.32 24.52
N GLU A 94 -4.01 2.79 23.89
CA GLU A 94 -2.63 2.79 24.41
C GLU A 94 -2.11 1.37 24.78
N GLN A 95 -2.65 0.34 24.16
CA GLN A 95 -2.29 -1.07 24.39
C GLN A 95 -1.14 -1.49 23.47
N ALA A 96 0.11 -1.22 23.88
CA ALA A 96 1.30 -1.49 23.06
C ALA A 96 1.41 -2.95 22.59
N ASP A 97 1.10 -3.92 23.45
CA ASP A 97 1.12 -5.35 23.11
C ASP A 97 0.06 -5.72 22.05
N GLY A 98 -1.14 -5.11 22.14
CA GLY A 98 -2.20 -5.28 21.16
C GLY A 98 -1.79 -4.75 19.78
N VAL A 99 -1.17 -3.58 19.73
CA VAL A 99 -0.62 -2.98 18.51
C VAL A 99 0.42 -3.90 17.89
N ARG A 100 1.41 -4.35 18.66
CA ARG A 100 2.48 -5.22 18.18
C ARG A 100 1.94 -6.53 17.60
N ARG A 101 1.04 -7.21 18.33
CA ARG A 101 0.43 -8.47 17.86
C ARG A 101 -0.40 -8.26 16.59
N GLY A 102 -1.21 -7.20 16.53
CA GLY A 102 -2.03 -6.90 15.36
C GLY A 102 -1.21 -6.55 14.12
N LEU A 103 -0.13 -5.77 14.27
CA LEU A 103 0.79 -5.46 13.18
C LEU A 103 1.55 -6.70 12.69
N LEU A 104 2.04 -7.55 13.60
CA LEU A 104 2.71 -8.78 13.23
C LEU A 104 1.76 -9.74 12.50
N ALA A 105 0.54 -9.96 13.03
CA ALA A 105 -0.45 -10.82 12.40
C ALA A 105 -0.87 -10.28 11.02
N GLY A 106 -1.15 -8.98 10.91
CA GLY A 106 -1.49 -8.33 9.65
C GLY A 106 -0.36 -8.42 8.61
N GLY A 107 0.89 -8.20 9.03
CA GLY A 107 2.07 -8.33 8.18
C GLY A 107 2.30 -9.77 7.69
N VAL A 108 2.18 -10.76 8.56
CA VAL A 108 2.28 -12.18 8.18
C VAL A 108 1.19 -12.56 7.18
N LEU A 109 -0.05 -12.11 7.39
CA LEU A 109 -1.16 -12.38 6.46
C LEU A 109 -0.96 -11.66 5.12
N ALA A 110 -0.47 -10.42 5.11
CA ALA A 110 -0.14 -9.71 3.89
C ALA A 110 0.97 -10.43 3.11
N PHE A 111 2.00 -10.91 3.79
CA PHE A 111 3.05 -11.71 3.16
C PHE A 111 2.51 -13.05 2.62
N ALA A 112 1.66 -13.73 3.38
CA ALA A 112 0.99 -14.97 2.92
C ALA A 112 0.15 -14.73 1.67
N PHE A 113 -0.55 -13.58 1.57
CA PHE A 113 -1.25 -13.17 0.36
C PHE A 113 -0.31 -13.04 -0.85
N LEU A 114 0.85 -12.38 -0.69
CA LEU A 114 1.82 -12.23 -1.77
C LEU A 114 2.34 -13.59 -2.27
N VAL A 115 2.67 -14.50 -1.35
CA VAL A 115 3.06 -15.87 -1.69
C VAL A 115 1.92 -16.61 -2.40
N GLY A 116 0.69 -16.51 -1.89
CA GLY A 116 -0.49 -17.09 -2.52
C GLY A 116 -0.71 -16.56 -3.94
N GLN A 117 -0.49 -15.26 -4.16
CA GLN A 117 -0.61 -14.64 -5.49
C GLN A 117 0.44 -15.18 -6.46
N LEU A 118 1.67 -15.39 -6.02
CA LEU A 118 2.71 -16.02 -6.85
C LEU A 118 2.36 -17.47 -7.20
N LEU A 119 1.75 -18.21 -6.27
CA LEU A 119 1.26 -19.56 -6.53
C LEU A 119 0.12 -19.57 -7.55
N VAL A 120 -0.82 -18.61 -7.51
CA VAL A 120 -1.85 -18.43 -8.55
C VAL A 120 -1.21 -18.18 -9.91
N TRP A 121 -0.22 -17.30 -9.99
CA TRP A 121 0.48 -17.02 -11.24
C TRP A 121 1.17 -18.27 -11.80
N ARG A 122 1.85 -19.04 -10.94
CA ARG A 122 2.46 -20.32 -11.35
C ARG A 122 1.41 -21.33 -11.83
N GLN A 123 0.28 -21.44 -11.15
CA GLN A 123 -0.82 -22.33 -11.54
C GLN A 123 -1.39 -21.94 -12.90
N LEU A 124 -1.66 -20.66 -13.12
CA LEU A 124 -2.15 -20.17 -14.42
C LEU A 124 -1.13 -20.40 -15.54
N GLY A 125 0.15 -20.13 -15.29
CA GLY A 125 1.21 -20.41 -16.26
C GLY A 125 1.33 -21.88 -16.62
N SER A 126 1.19 -22.80 -15.65
CA SER A 126 1.20 -24.25 -15.93
C SER A 126 -0.03 -24.73 -16.74
N LEU A 127 -1.12 -23.98 -16.71
CA LEU A 127 -2.33 -24.21 -17.51
C LEU A 127 -2.28 -23.52 -18.88
N GLY A 128 -1.18 -22.83 -19.23
CA GLY A 128 -1.00 -22.16 -20.50
C GLY A 128 -1.56 -20.74 -20.58
N TYR A 129 -2.02 -20.17 -19.46
CA TYR A 129 -2.52 -18.78 -19.38
C TYR A 129 -1.37 -17.80 -19.14
N PHE A 130 -0.57 -17.53 -20.18
CA PHE A 130 0.53 -16.57 -20.12
C PHE A 130 0.04 -15.13 -20.30
N VAL A 131 0.90 -14.17 -19.90
CA VAL A 131 0.59 -12.72 -19.96
C VAL A 131 0.23 -12.27 -21.36
N ASP A 132 0.89 -12.80 -22.39
CA ASP A 132 0.81 -12.43 -23.79
C ASP A 132 -0.23 -13.23 -24.59
N SER A 133 -0.81 -14.29 -24.01
CA SER A 133 -1.70 -15.19 -24.73
C SER A 133 -3.11 -14.61 -24.95
N ASN A 134 -3.56 -13.68 -24.11
CA ASN A 134 -4.90 -13.08 -24.21
C ASN A 134 -4.94 -11.76 -23.43
N PRO A 135 -5.67 -10.72 -23.90
CA PRO A 135 -5.85 -9.46 -23.19
C PRO A 135 -6.38 -9.61 -21.76
N SER A 136 -7.28 -10.54 -21.50
CA SER A 136 -7.78 -10.85 -20.17
C SER A 136 -6.67 -11.25 -19.20
N ASN A 137 -5.75 -12.11 -19.66
CA ASN A 137 -4.60 -12.54 -18.87
C ASN A 137 -3.67 -11.35 -18.58
N SER A 138 -3.36 -10.55 -19.59
CA SER A 138 -2.51 -9.35 -19.44
C SER A 138 -3.06 -8.41 -18.37
N PHE A 139 -4.36 -8.11 -18.40
CA PHE A 139 -5.00 -7.28 -17.38
C PHE A 139 -4.97 -7.92 -15.99
N PHE A 140 -5.21 -9.22 -15.89
CA PHE A 140 -5.15 -9.93 -14.62
C PHE A 140 -3.76 -9.82 -13.99
N TYR A 141 -2.69 -10.15 -14.74
CA TYR A 141 -1.32 -10.06 -14.24
C TYR A 141 -0.91 -8.62 -13.92
N LEU A 142 -1.31 -7.64 -14.75
CA LEU A 142 -1.00 -6.23 -14.53
C LEU A 142 -1.68 -5.70 -13.26
N ILE A 143 -2.99 -5.90 -13.12
CA ILE A 143 -3.76 -5.39 -11.99
C ILE A 143 -3.30 -6.06 -10.69
N THR A 144 -3.11 -7.38 -10.68
CA THR A 144 -2.67 -8.10 -9.48
C THR A 144 -1.21 -7.83 -9.14
N GLY A 145 -0.35 -7.61 -10.13
CA GLY A 145 1.05 -7.20 -9.94
C GLY A 145 1.16 -5.80 -9.35
N LEU A 146 0.43 -4.83 -9.87
CA LEU A 146 0.36 -3.47 -9.33
C LEU A 146 -0.24 -3.47 -7.92
N HIS A 147 -1.26 -4.31 -7.66
CA HIS A 147 -1.83 -4.45 -6.33
C HIS A 147 -0.80 -4.99 -5.32
N GLY A 148 -0.05 -6.02 -5.71
CA GLY A 148 1.05 -6.56 -4.89
C GLY A 148 2.13 -5.51 -4.62
N LEU A 149 2.52 -4.73 -5.64
CA LEU A 149 3.49 -3.65 -5.49
C LEU A 149 2.98 -2.55 -4.54
N HIS A 150 1.71 -2.18 -4.66
CA HIS A 150 1.07 -1.21 -3.75
C HIS A 150 1.05 -1.69 -2.29
N LEU A 151 0.89 -2.99 -2.05
CA LEU A 151 0.92 -3.56 -0.70
C LEU A 151 2.33 -3.54 -0.07
N LEU A 152 3.38 -3.50 -0.89
CA LEU A 152 4.77 -3.43 -0.42
C LEU A 152 5.23 -1.99 -0.13
N GLY A 153 4.63 -0.97 -0.72
CA GLY A 153 4.97 0.45 -0.58
C GLY A 153 4.14 1.19 0.41
#